data_90b72f8b30f22cc8378d18acabecf1b9
#
_entry.id   90b72f8b30f22cc8378d18acabecf1b9
#
_cell.length_a   1.000
_cell.length_b   1.000
_cell.length_c   1.000
_cell.angle_alpha   90.00
_cell.angle_beta   90.00
_cell.angle_gamma   90.00
#
_symmetry.space_group_name_H-M   'P 1'
#
loop_
_entity.id
_entity.type
_entity.pdbx_description
1 polymer ?
#
loop_
_entity_poly.entity_id
_entity_poly.type
_entity_poly.pdbx_seq_one_letter_code
_entity_poly.pdbx_strand_id
1 'polypeptide(L)' 'MSTGTVAFFHDRKGYGFIETEDSDDDVFVHMDDVSGPDLEEGESVEFNIENAPKGPRATNVVRA' A
#
# COMPACT_ATOMS: atom_id res chain seq x y z
N MET A 1 -4.13 1.40 12.72
CA MET A 1 -3.66 1.50 11.34
C MET A 1 -2.15 1.38 11.29
N SER A 2 -1.65 0.79 10.23
CA SER A 2 -0.21 0.66 10.04
C SER A 2 0.30 1.84 9.21
N THR A 3 1.59 2.14 9.34
CA THR A 3 2.23 3.17 8.52
C THR A 3 3.34 2.54 7.71
N GLY A 4 3.61 3.10 6.56
CA GLY A 4 4.67 2.61 5.70
C GLY A 4 5.03 3.61 4.62
N THR A 5 5.91 3.18 3.72
CA THR A 5 6.39 3.99 2.61
C THR A 5 6.15 3.22 1.31
N VAL A 6 5.65 3.92 0.30
CA VAL A 6 5.40 3.31 -1.01
C VAL A 6 6.73 2.92 -1.65
N ALA A 7 6.93 1.62 -1.88
CA ALA A 7 8.13 1.12 -2.56
C ALA A 7 8.07 1.41 -4.06
N PHE A 8 6.93 1.14 -4.66
CA PHE A 8 6.64 1.58 -6.02
C PHE A 8 5.14 1.48 -6.27
N PHE A 9 4.67 2.18 -7.31
CA PHE A 9 3.28 2.12 -7.71
C PHE A 9 3.18 2.24 -9.23
N HIS A 10 2.50 1.27 -9.85
CA HIS A 10 2.28 1.24 -11.30
C HIS A 10 0.94 1.88 -11.65
N ASP A 11 0.96 3.12 -12.11
CA ASP A 11 -0.25 3.87 -12.42
C ASP A 11 -1.12 3.16 -13.46
N ARG A 12 -0.48 2.61 -14.47
CA ARG A 12 -1.20 1.97 -15.58
C ARG A 12 -1.84 0.66 -15.19
N LYS A 13 -1.18 -0.11 -14.33
CA LYS A 13 -1.70 -1.39 -13.86
C LYS A 13 -2.58 -1.25 -12.64
N GLY A 14 -2.47 -0.11 -11.95
CA GLY A 14 -3.29 0.19 -10.80
C GLY A 14 -2.93 -0.58 -9.54
N TYR A 15 -1.65 -0.90 -9.34
CA TYR A 15 -1.20 -1.57 -8.13
C TYR A 15 0.22 -1.17 -7.77
N GLY A 16 0.61 -1.49 -6.55
CA GLY A 16 1.95 -1.23 -6.07
C GLY A 16 2.23 -2.00 -4.79
N PHE A 17 3.34 -1.66 -4.15
CA PHE A 17 3.75 -2.28 -2.89
C PHE A 17 4.19 -1.21 -1.89
N ILE A 18 3.91 -1.49 -0.63
CA ILE A 18 4.26 -0.62 0.50
C ILE A 18 5.23 -1.36 1.40
N GLU A 19 6.33 -0.71 1.76
CA GLU A 19 7.27 -1.21 2.77
C GLU A 19 6.81 -0.74 4.14
N THR A 20 6.74 -1.66 5.09
CA THR A 20 6.34 -1.34 6.45
C THR A 20 7.06 -2.25 7.44
N GLU A 21 7.30 -1.72 8.64
CA GLU A 21 7.88 -2.50 9.73
C GLU A 21 6.88 -3.49 10.33
N ASP A 22 5.60 -3.31 10.06
CA ASP A 22 4.54 -4.17 10.57
C ASP A 22 4.41 -5.50 9.81
N SER A 23 5.14 -5.65 8.73
CA SER A 23 5.14 -6.88 7.93
C SER A 23 6.55 -7.15 7.40
N ASP A 24 6.94 -8.42 7.39
CA ASP A 24 8.24 -8.83 6.86
C ASP A 24 8.28 -8.74 5.33
N ASP A 25 7.12 -8.89 4.70
CA ASP A 25 6.98 -8.80 3.25
C ASP A 25 6.37 -7.47 2.85
N ASP A 26 6.66 -7.03 1.62
CA ASP A 26 6.01 -5.85 1.09
C ASP A 26 4.50 -6.07 1.02
N VAL A 27 3.74 -5.04 1.37
CA VAL A 27 2.28 -5.11 1.41
C VAL A 27 1.72 -4.68 0.06
N PHE A 28 0.94 -5.55 -0.57
CA PHE A 28 0.29 -5.25 -1.85
C PHE A 28 -0.77 -4.17 -1.67
N VAL A 29 -0.83 -3.21 -2.59
CA VAL A 29 -1.86 -2.18 -2.61
C VAL A 29 -2.46 -2.07 -4.01
N HIS A 30 -3.77 -2.04 -4.09
CA HIS A 30 -4.51 -1.85 -5.34
C HIS A 30 -5.08 -0.43 -5.38
N MET A 31 -5.19 0.15 -6.57
CA MET A 31 -5.70 1.51 -6.74
C MET A 31 -7.08 1.73 -6.11
N ASP A 32 -7.92 0.70 -6.08
CA ASP A 32 -9.25 0.79 -5.50
C ASP A 32 -9.22 0.98 -3.98
N ASP A 33 -8.11 0.64 -3.34
CA ASP A 33 -7.93 0.79 -1.90
C ASP A 33 -7.25 2.10 -1.52
N VAL A 34 -6.88 2.91 -2.50
CA VAL A 34 -6.21 4.19 -2.30
C VAL A 34 -7.22 5.33 -2.36
N SER A 35 -7.22 6.17 -1.35
CA SER A 35 -8.05 7.37 -1.32
C SER A 35 -7.35 8.50 -2.05
N GLY A 36 -8.01 9.05 -3.08
CA GLY A 36 -7.47 10.18 -3.82
C GLY A 36 -6.59 9.77 -5.00
N PRO A 37 -5.70 10.65 -5.46
CA PRO A 37 -4.82 10.39 -6.60
C PRO A 37 -3.87 9.21 -6.37
N ASP A 38 -3.29 8.69 -7.46
CA ASP A 38 -2.34 7.58 -7.39
C ASP A 38 -1.17 7.91 -6.46
N LEU A 39 -0.67 6.87 -5.81
CA LEU A 39 0.48 7.00 -4.92
C LEU A 39 1.76 7.18 -5.71
N GLU A 40 2.73 7.84 -5.08
CA GLU A 40 4.06 8.02 -5.65
C GLU A 40 5.10 7.27 -4.83
N GLU A 41 6.16 6.83 -5.50
CA GLU A 41 7.29 6.18 -4.86
C GLU A 41 7.88 7.06 -3.76
N GLY A 42 8.10 6.44 -2.59
CA GLY A 42 8.67 7.17 -1.46
C GLY A 42 7.66 7.92 -0.60
N GLU A 43 6.38 7.89 -0.97
CA GLU A 43 5.33 8.58 -0.24
C GLU A 43 4.97 7.85 1.05
N SER A 44 4.79 8.59 2.14
CA SER A 44 4.36 8.01 3.42
C SER A 44 2.85 7.83 3.44
N VAL A 45 2.40 6.67 3.90
CA VAL A 45 0.98 6.30 3.89
C VAL A 45 0.58 5.63 5.19
N GLU A 46 -0.71 5.69 5.49
CA GLU A 46 -1.34 4.92 6.56
C GLU A 46 -2.36 3.98 5.93
N PHE A 47 -2.48 2.79 6.48
CA PHE A 47 -3.33 1.76 5.89
C PHE A 47 -3.65 0.66 6.90
N ASN A 48 -4.64 -0.17 6.56
CA ASN A 48 -4.91 -1.39 7.29
C ASN A 48 -4.31 -2.57 6.53
N ILE A 49 -3.79 -3.54 7.27
CA ILE A 49 -3.24 -4.76 6.65
C ILE A 49 -4.28 -5.86 6.77
N GLU A 50 -4.62 -6.47 5.64
CA GLU A 50 -5.47 -7.66 5.61
C GLU A 50 -4.67 -8.82 5.08
N ASN A 51 -4.88 -10.00 5.68
CA ASN A 51 -4.27 -11.22 5.19
C ASN A 51 -5.09 -11.75 4.01
N ALA A 52 -4.44 -11.90 2.88
CA ALA A 52 -5.04 -12.45 1.67
C ALA A 52 -4.33 -13.76 1.29
N PRO A 53 -4.95 -14.62 0.48
CA PRO A 53 -4.32 -15.87 0.07
C PRO A 53 -2.94 -15.71 -0.57
N LYS A 54 -2.69 -14.58 -1.20
CA LYS A 54 -1.41 -14.28 -1.87
C LYS A 54 -0.43 -13.52 -0.99
N GLY A 55 -0.82 -13.16 0.24
CA GLY A 55 0.03 -12.41 1.15
C GLY A 55 -0.69 -11.19 1.73
N PRO A 56 0.03 -10.31 2.44
CA PRO A 56 -0.58 -9.14 3.05
C PRO A 56 -1.02 -8.13 2.00
N ARG A 57 -2.17 -7.51 2.25
CA ARG A 57 -2.77 -6.51 1.36
C ARG A 57 -3.13 -5.27 2.17
N ALA A 58 -2.84 -4.09 1.63
CA ALA A 58 -3.22 -2.83 2.25
C ALA A 58 -4.64 -2.45 1.85
N THR A 59 -5.43 -1.97 2.81
CA THR A 59 -6.77 -1.47 2.57
C THR A 59 -6.92 -0.10 3.24
N ASN A 60 -7.86 0.70 2.75
CA ASN A 60 -8.10 2.05 3.27
C ASN A 60 -6.83 2.89 3.33
N VAL A 61 -6.07 2.88 2.26
CA VAL A 61 -4.79 3.58 2.18
C VAL A 61 -5.02 5.09 2.07
N VAL A 62 -4.41 5.83 2.96
CA VAL A 62 -4.47 7.30 2.95
C VAL A 62 -3.05 7.86 3.10
N ARG A 63 -2.83 9.04 2.59
CA ARG A 63 -1.55 9.73 2.79
C ARG A 63 -1.39 10.16 4.23
N ALA A 64 -0.21 9.91 4.75
CA ALA A 64 0.11 10.32 6.12
C ALA A 64 0.39 11.82 6.20
#